data_25d1e4161765326b6c740679b3a23566
#
_entry.id   25d1e4161765326b6c740679b3a23566
#
_cell.length_a   1.000
_cell.length_b   1.000
_cell.length_c   1.000
_cell.angle_alpha   90.00
_cell.angle_beta   90.00
_cell.angle_gamma   90.00
#
_symmetry.space_group_name_H-M   'P 1'
#
loop_
_entity.id
_entity.type
_entity.pdbx_description
1 polymer ?
#
loop_
_entity_poly.entity_id
_entity_poly.type
_entity_poly.pdbx_seq_one_letter_code
_entity_poly.pdbx_strand_id
1 'polypeptide(L)'
;MVTKLIKLIRIAHLSSYFCTMKRKIFFLSFAILLLLGTGMSAQTSPVKEFVLHNGLTVWVAEDHTQPKVFGAVVVRAGGKDCPGTGIAHYFEHIMFKGTDRIGTVDYAAERPWLDSISAEYDKLAKTADPVERLKIQRHINSLSIKAGDYAIPNEFENLISQYGGSRLNAYTSFDETVYHNEFAPQYIVQWCTLNSDRLISPVFRLFQGELETVYEEKNMYSDNPLLPAAETAQRFLFRGTPYEAPLIGTTEQLKNPQLSEMRRFFDTYYVGGNMGLILCGDVKADTLRPLLERTFGRIRAGVAPERHRVPLPDWSILPTLKLKLPIPVVKAGGYVFRGPEERNPDRAAFMVMVNLLSNKQQTGLLDSLSRTGRWMAAMPLSYDFGDYTLFGAGFVPKIPFGSLKKADRLFWQQISKLRNGQIAPQALEAAKWELLRTLEKNGEDAIHRSNELVNAYSHQLGSDYPDWLADRLRQVTMADVERVARPYKEGVWALS
;
A
#
# COMPACT_ATOMS: atom_id res chain seq x y z
N MET A 1 31.93 78.91 -16.68
CA MET A 1 31.84 77.64 -17.45
C MET A 1 32.57 76.49 -16.72
N VAL A 2 33.73 76.77 -16.09
CA VAL A 2 34.53 75.74 -15.39
C VAL A 2 33.84 75.10 -14.15
N THR A 3 33.05 75.89 -13.40
CA THR A 3 32.39 75.45 -12.17
C THR A 3 31.25 74.43 -12.42
N LYS A 4 30.59 74.47 -13.60
CA LYS A 4 29.57 73.48 -14.02
C LYS A 4 30.19 72.16 -14.44
N LEU A 5 31.38 72.18 -15.00
CA LEU A 5 32.08 70.95 -15.46
C LEU A 5 32.59 70.15 -14.27
N ILE A 6 33.07 70.79 -13.21
CA ILE A 6 33.52 70.10 -11.96
C ILE A 6 32.36 69.45 -11.20
N LYS A 7 31.14 70.07 -11.22
CA LYS A 7 29.95 69.44 -10.65
C LYS A 7 29.49 68.20 -11.41
N LEU A 8 29.55 68.25 -12.76
CA LEU A 8 29.19 67.11 -13.59
C LEU A 8 30.15 65.91 -13.42
N ILE A 9 31.43 66.14 -13.29
CA ILE A 9 32.46 65.11 -13.07
C ILE A 9 32.29 64.47 -11.68
N ARG A 10 31.99 65.24 -10.64
CA ARG A 10 31.68 64.72 -9.29
C ARG A 10 30.39 63.87 -9.28
N ILE A 11 29.35 64.26 -10.00
CA ILE A 11 28.11 63.49 -10.08
C ILE A 11 28.31 62.18 -10.87
N ALA A 12 29.11 62.16 -11.93
CA ALA A 12 29.47 60.99 -12.68
C ALA A 12 30.33 60.00 -11.84
N HIS A 13 31.28 60.50 -11.07
CA HIS A 13 32.05 59.65 -10.14
C HIS A 13 31.21 59.06 -8.96
N LEU A 14 30.27 59.81 -8.40
CA LEU A 14 29.37 59.29 -7.39
C LEU A 14 28.39 58.24 -7.96
N SER A 15 27.87 58.46 -9.18
CA SER A 15 27.00 57.48 -9.87
C SER A 15 27.73 56.18 -10.15
N SER A 16 28.99 56.23 -10.59
CA SER A 16 29.82 55.06 -10.83
C SER A 16 30.13 54.28 -9.52
N TYR A 17 30.40 54.99 -8.40
CA TYR A 17 30.59 54.34 -7.08
C TYR A 17 29.33 53.68 -6.56
N PHE A 18 28.16 54.30 -6.72
CA PHE A 18 26.87 53.75 -6.31
C PHE A 18 26.48 52.50 -7.14
N CYS A 19 26.79 52.52 -8.44
CA CYS A 19 26.55 51.39 -9.32
C CYS A 19 27.42 50.18 -8.99
N THR A 20 28.73 50.42 -8.68
CA THR A 20 29.68 49.35 -8.29
C THR A 20 29.37 48.81 -6.89
N MET A 21 28.92 49.65 -5.95
CA MET A 21 28.52 49.23 -4.60
C MET A 21 27.22 48.44 -4.63
N LYS A 22 26.21 48.84 -5.42
CA LYS A 22 24.98 48.03 -5.64
C LYS A 22 25.29 46.70 -6.28
N ARG A 23 26.21 46.62 -7.24
CA ARG A 23 26.65 45.37 -7.84
C ARG A 23 27.37 44.46 -6.84
N LYS A 24 28.24 44.98 -5.99
CA LYS A 24 28.92 44.20 -4.93
C LYS A 24 27.93 43.71 -3.86
N ILE A 25 26.95 44.53 -3.44
CA ILE A 25 25.93 44.16 -2.50
C ILE A 25 25.04 43.09 -3.11
N PHE A 26 24.66 43.21 -4.38
CA PHE A 26 23.86 42.22 -5.08
C PHE A 26 24.57 40.86 -5.24
N PHE A 27 25.88 40.87 -5.56
CA PHE A 27 26.69 39.65 -5.60
C PHE A 27 26.92 39.04 -4.24
N LEU A 28 27.09 39.87 -3.19
CA LEU A 28 27.22 39.37 -1.83
C LEU A 28 25.91 38.78 -1.29
N SER A 29 24.77 39.41 -1.57
CA SER A 29 23.45 38.91 -1.24
C SER A 29 23.12 37.64 -2.02
N PHE A 30 23.52 37.52 -3.28
CA PHE A 30 23.33 36.33 -4.10
C PHE A 30 24.26 35.18 -3.65
N ALA A 31 25.50 35.49 -3.24
CA ALA A 31 26.42 34.50 -2.65
C ALA A 31 25.94 34.00 -1.29
N ILE A 32 25.36 34.88 -0.44
CA ILE A 32 24.75 34.50 0.83
C ILE A 32 23.49 33.67 0.61
N LEU A 33 22.65 33.99 -0.38
CA LEU A 33 21.51 33.15 -0.77
C LEU A 33 21.93 31.78 -1.30
N LEU A 34 23.04 31.70 -2.04
CA LEU A 34 23.62 30.43 -2.52
C LEU A 34 24.25 29.60 -1.38
N LEU A 35 24.80 30.25 -0.36
CA LEU A 35 25.34 29.59 0.82
C LEU A 35 24.26 29.17 1.84
N LEU A 36 23.11 29.86 1.86
CA LEU A 36 21.92 29.47 2.62
C LEU A 36 21.07 28.43 1.89
N GLY A 37 21.32 28.23 0.60
CA GLY A 37 20.69 27.19 -0.25
C GLY A 37 21.39 25.84 -0.19
N THR A 38 22.39 25.63 0.70
CA THR A 38 22.84 24.27 1.03
C THR A 38 21.73 23.59 1.79
N GLY A 39 21.00 22.77 1.09
CA GLY A 39 19.78 22.07 1.46
C GLY A 39 19.76 21.69 2.94
N MET A 40 18.86 22.28 3.68
CA MET A 40 18.20 21.54 4.72
C MET A 40 17.43 20.42 4.00
N SER A 41 18.12 19.32 3.68
CA SER A 41 17.47 18.05 3.53
C SER A 41 16.73 17.87 4.84
N ALA A 42 15.42 17.85 4.81
CA ALA A 42 14.62 17.46 5.96
C ALA A 42 15.04 16.03 6.27
N GLN A 43 15.98 15.91 7.21
CA GLN A 43 16.47 14.61 7.65
C GLN A 43 15.30 13.98 8.39
N THR A 44 14.65 13.01 7.78
CA THR A 44 13.58 12.25 8.42
C THR A 44 14.11 11.72 9.75
N SER A 45 13.38 11.96 10.83
CA SER A 45 13.79 11.45 12.15
C SER A 45 14.01 9.94 12.07
N PRO A 46 15.11 9.42 12.63
CA PRO A 46 15.38 8.00 12.59
C PRO A 46 14.25 7.22 13.29
N VAL A 47 13.88 6.09 12.71
CA VAL A 47 12.88 5.21 13.31
C VAL A 47 13.46 4.54 14.55
N LYS A 48 12.80 4.71 15.70
CA LYS A 48 13.13 3.99 16.92
C LYS A 48 12.40 2.65 16.92
N GLU A 49 13.16 1.58 17.11
CA GLU A 49 12.63 0.22 17.06
C GLU A 49 12.85 -0.49 18.40
N PHE A 50 11.84 -1.20 18.89
CA PHE A 50 11.94 -2.10 20.02
C PHE A 50 10.87 -3.20 19.95
N VAL A 51 11.07 -4.26 20.72
CA VAL A 51 10.15 -5.40 20.79
C VAL A 51 9.55 -5.48 22.19
N LEU A 52 8.23 -5.71 22.28
CA LEU A 52 7.53 -5.97 23.54
C LEU A 52 7.78 -7.40 24.03
N HIS A 53 7.50 -7.65 25.31
CA HIS A 53 7.74 -8.96 25.92
C HIS A 53 7.00 -10.12 25.24
N ASN A 54 5.89 -9.84 24.55
CA ASN A 54 5.11 -10.84 23.81
C ASN A 54 5.59 -11.05 22.35
N GLY A 55 6.69 -10.39 21.94
CA GLY A 55 7.27 -10.50 20.61
C GLY A 55 6.77 -9.47 19.60
N LEU A 56 5.84 -8.57 19.96
CA LEU A 56 5.32 -7.53 19.06
C LEU A 56 6.39 -6.48 18.81
N THR A 57 6.69 -6.25 17.52
CA THR A 57 7.65 -5.23 17.09
C THR A 57 6.99 -3.85 17.07
N VAL A 58 7.67 -2.83 17.59
CA VAL A 58 7.20 -1.45 17.60
C VAL A 58 8.20 -0.57 16.85
N TRP A 59 7.71 0.18 15.88
CA TRP A 59 8.45 1.20 15.16
C TRP A 59 7.84 2.58 15.42
N VAL A 60 8.65 3.53 15.83
CA VAL A 60 8.22 4.89 16.14
C VAL A 60 9.03 5.89 15.31
N ALA A 61 8.36 6.63 14.44
CA ALA A 61 8.90 7.77 13.71
C ALA A 61 8.42 9.06 14.40
N GLU A 62 9.28 9.67 15.22
CA GLU A 62 8.94 10.86 15.98
C GLU A 62 8.91 12.11 15.07
N ASP A 63 7.79 12.83 15.08
CA ASP A 63 7.63 14.12 14.40
C ASP A 63 6.76 15.06 15.25
N HIS A 64 7.37 16.08 15.82
CA HIS A 64 6.72 17.04 16.71
C HIS A 64 6.30 18.32 15.99
N THR A 65 6.32 18.34 14.66
CA THR A 65 5.94 19.51 13.85
C THR A 65 4.44 19.75 13.80
N GLN A 66 3.63 18.70 14.00
CA GLN A 66 2.17 18.75 14.04
C GLN A 66 1.63 17.95 15.22
N PRO A 67 0.55 18.43 15.90
CA PRO A 67 -0.04 17.75 17.05
C PRO A 67 -0.93 16.57 16.61
N LYS A 68 -0.36 15.63 15.87
CA LYS A 68 -1.06 14.48 15.29
C LYS A 68 -0.20 13.23 15.39
N VAL A 69 -0.84 12.10 15.55
CA VAL A 69 -0.23 10.77 15.49
C VAL A 69 -1.02 9.92 14.51
N PHE A 70 -0.31 9.27 13.62
CA PHE A 70 -0.87 8.20 12.81
C PHE A 70 -0.40 6.86 13.38
N GLY A 71 -1.36 6.03 13.77
CA GLY A 71 -1.09 4.71 14.33
C GLY A 71 -1.60 3.61 13.41
N ALA A 72 -0.75 2.61 13.16
CA ALA A 72 -1.08 1.44 12.37
C ALA A 72 -0.68 0.15 13.10
N VAL A 73 -1.58 -0.82 13.12
CA VAL A 73 -1.31 -2.19 13.54
C VAL A 73 -1.25 -3.06 12.29
N VAL A 74 -0.15 -3.74 12.10
CA VAL A 74 0.12 -4.60 10.95
C VAL A 74 0.11 -6.04 11.42
N VAL A 75 -0.70 -6.86 10.79
CA VAL A 75 -0.67 -8.32 10.95
C VAL A 75 -0.12 -8.92 9.67
N ARG A 76 0.98 -9.64 9.73
CA ARG A 76 1.56 -10.31 8.56
C ARG A 76 0.77 -11.56 8.21
N ALA A 77 -0.48 -11.35 7.81
CA ALA A 77 -1.38 -12.39 7.30
C ALA A 77 -2.40 -11.74 6.38
N GLY A 78 -2.64 -12.34 5.24
CA GLY A 78 -3.54 -11.84 4.23
C GLY A 78 -4.15 -12.94 3.37
N GLY A 79 -4.55 -12.61 2.16
CA GLY A 79 -5.26 -13.53 1.28
C GLY A 79 -4.48 -14.79 0.91
N LYS A 80 -3.14 -14.74 0.87
CA LYS A 80 -2.30 -15.92 0.57
C LYS A 80 -2.29 -16.96 1.69
N ASP A 81 -2.57 -16.54 2.92
CA ASP A 81 -2.59 -17.42 4.11
C ASP A 81 -3.93 -18.17 4.25
N CYS A 82 -4.94 -17.77 3.47
CA CYS A 82 -6.27 -18.40 3.38
C CYS A 82 -6.84 -18.34 1.94
N PRO A 83 -6.17 -18.96 0.94
CA PRO A 83 -6.46 -18.74 -0.47
C PRO A 83 -7.92 -19.00 -0.86
N GLY A 84 -8.56 -18.05 -1.53
CA GLY A 84 -9.91 -18.18 -2.07
C GLY A 84 -11.05 -18.14 -1.06
N THR A 85 -10.76 -18.19 0.24
CA THR A 85 -11.79 -18.20 1.29
C THR A 85 -12.35 -16.81 1.60
N GLY A 86 -11.56 -15.75 1.38
CA GLY A 86 -11.89 -14.40 1.79
C GLY A 86 -11.82 -14.16 3.31
N ILE A 87 -11.35 -15.14 4.09
CA ILE A 87 -11.33 -15.06 5.56
C ILE A 87 -10.54 -13.84 6.05
N ALA A 88 -9.36 -13.57 5.49
CA ALA A 88 -8.54 -12.46 5.93
C ALA A 88 -9.28 -11.12 5.75
N HIS A 89 -9.90 -10.88 4.59
CA HIS A 89 -10.67 -9.67 4.31
C HIS A 89 -11.94 -9.61 5.17
N TYR A 90 -12.65 -10.71 5.30
CA TYR A 90 -13.85 -10.72 6.14
C TYR A 90 -13.51 -10.51 7.62
N PHE A 91 -12.38 -11.08 8.08
CA PHE A 91 -11.92 -10.88 9.45
C PHE A 91 -11.56 -9.41 9.73
N GLU A 92 -11.02 -8.70 8.73
CA GLU A 92 -10.80 -7.25 8.80
C GLU A 92 -12.08 -6.52 9.21
N HIS A 93 -13.23 -6.80 8.57
CA HIS A 93 -14.53 -6.19 8.89
C HIS A 93 -15.00 -6.53 10.30
N ILE A 94 -14.86 -7.79 10.72
CA ILE A 94 -15.28 -8.26 12.06
C ILE A 94 -14.51 -7.56 13.18
N MET A 95 -13.27 -7.16 12.93
CA MET A 95 -12.46 -6.46 13.93
C MET A 95 -13.01 -5.07 14.33
N PHE A 96 -14.00 -4.54 13.63
CA PHE A 96 -14.72 -3.32 14.00
C PHE A 96 -15.99 -3.57 14.81
N LYS A 97 -16.41 -4.82 14.98
CA LYS A 97 -17.66 -5.16 15.68
C LYS A 97 -17.53 -5.23 17.21
N GLY A 98 -16.35 -4.91 17.71
CA GLY A 98 -16.05 -4.79 19.13
C GLY A 98 -15.46 -6.06 19.76
N THR A 99 -15.54 -6.10 21.07
CA THR A 99 -14.89 -7.09 21.92
C THR A 99 -15.87 -7.66 22.94
N ASP A 100 -15.37 -8.41 23.90
CA ASP A 100 -16.15 -8.84 25.07
C ASP A 100 -16.54 -7.67 26.01
N ARG A 101 -16.03 -6.46 25.76
CA ARG A 101 -16.29 -5.24 26.57
C ARG A 101 -16.85 -4.07 25.77
N ILE A 102 -16.67 -4.08 24.47
CA ILE A 102 -17.07 -3.01 23.55
C ILE A 102 -18.04 -3.59 22.52
N GLY A 103 -19.11 -2.91 22.21
CA GLY A 103 -20.11 -3.33 21.24
C GLY A 103 -21.21 -4.23 21.86
N THR A 104 -21.31 -4.30 23.18
CA THR A 104 -22.31 -5.10 23.89
C THR A 104 -22.77 -4.45 25.19
N VAL A 105 -24.04 -4.63 25.54
CA VAL A 105 -24.57 -4.23 26.86
C VAL A 105 -24.33 -5.28 27.93
N ASP A 106 -24.24 -6.56 27.55
CA ASP A 106 -23.96 -7.69 28.45
C ASP A 106 -23.41 -8.88 27.66
N TYR A 107 -22.08 -8.99 27.63
CA TYR A 107 -21.41 -10.09 26.90
C TYR A 107 -21.68 -11.47 27.49
N ALA A 108 -21.86 -11.58 28.79
CA ALA A 108 -22.13 -12.89 29.44
C ALA A 108 -23.49 -13.47 28.99
N ALA A 109 -24.48 -12.60 28.78
CA ALA A 109 -25.79 -12.96 28.26
C ALA A 109 -25.79 -13.13 26.71
N GLU A 110 -24.96 -12.37 25.99
CA GLU A 110 -24.82 -12.44 24.54
C GLU A 110 -24.10 -13.70 24.06
N ARG A 111 -23.03 -14.09 24.74
CA ARG A 111 -22.10 -15.15 24.33
C ARG A 111 -22.77 -16.49 23.95
N PRO A 112 -23.75 -17.04 24.70
CA PRO A 112 -24.38 -18.31 24.34
C PRO A 112 -25.07 -18.27 22.96
N TRP A 113 -25.61 -17.11 22.55
CA TRP A 113 -26.22 -16.92 21.23
C TRP A 113 -25.14 -16.89 20.13
N LEU A 114 -24.05 -16.19 20.37
CA LEU A 114 -22.91 -16.13 19.42
C LEU A 114 -22.25 -17.50 19.22
N ASP A 115 -22.08 -18.27 20.29
CA ASP A 115 -21.54 -19.64 20.21
C ASP A 115 -22.49 -20.56 19.41
N SER A 116 -23.80 -20.40 19.60
CA SER A 116 -24.83 -21.15 18.84
C SER A 116 -24.82 -20.77 17.36
N ILE A 117 -24.71 -19.46 17.04
CA ILE A 117 -24.59 -18.97 15.65
C ILE A 117 -23.36 -19.58 15.00
N SER A 118 -22.21 -19.58 15.67
CA SER A 118 -20.97 -20.17 15.16
C SER A 118 -21.15 -21.65 14.81
N ALA A 119 -21.75 -22.44 15.71
CA ALA A 119 -22.01 -23.87 15.49
C ALA A 119 -22.94 -24.11 14.29
N GLU A 120 -24.00 -23.29 14.13
CA GLU A 120 -24.94 -23.43 13.02
C GLU A 120 -24.31 -23.04 11.68
N TYR A 121 -23.40 -22.03 11.61
CA TYR A 121 -22.64 -21.73 10.39
C TYR A 121 -21.71 -22.88 10.00
N ASP A 122 -21.01 -23.48 10.95
CA ASP A 122 -20.14 -24.63 10.70
C ASP A 122 -20.95 -25.88 10.24
N LYS A 123 -22.19 -26.02 10.73
CA LYS A 123 -23.13 -27.05 10.27
C LYS A 123 -23.63 -26.72 8.84
N LEU A 124 -23.99 -25.47 8.58
CA LEU A 124 -24.43 -25.00 7.26
C LEU A 124 -23.39 -25.30 6.18
N ALA A 125 -22.11 -25.03 6.48
CA ALA A 125 -21.00 -25.26 5.54
C ALA A 125 -20.84 -26.74 5.16
N LYS A 126 -21.24 -27.67 6.03
CA LYS A 126 -21.16 -29.12 5.82
C LYS A 126 -22.44 -29.73 5.24
N THR A 127 -23.52 -28.95 5.13
CA THR A 127 -24.84 -29.42 4.68
C THR A 127 -25.02 -29.17 3.20
N ALA A 128 -25.24 -30.23 2.42
CA ALA A 128 -25.46 -30.13 0.98
C ALA A 128 -26.94 -30.01 0.59
N ASP A 129 -27.86 -30.60 1.37
CA ASP A 129 -29.31 -30.59 1.10
C ASP A 129 -29.88 -29.16 1.15
N PRO A 130 -30.47 -28.65 0.07
CA PRO A 130 -31.02 -27.30 0.01
C PRO A 130 -32.12 -27.02 1.03
N VAL A 131 -32.95 -28.02 1.33
CA VAL A 131 -34.06 -27.87 2.28
C VAL A 131 -33.52 -27.74 3.70
N GLU A 132 -32.55 -28.56 4.07
CA GLU A 132 -31.93 -28.52 5.37
C GLU A 132 -31.09 -27.24 5.52
N ARG A 133 -30.36 -26.81 4.48
CA ARG A 133 -29.66 -25.52 4.46
C ARG A 133 -30.60 -24.35 4.77
N LEU A 134 -31.79 -24.32 4.16
CA LEU A 134 -32.75 -23.25 4.41
C LEU A 134 -33.27 -23.25 5.85
N LYS A 135 -33.46 -24.44 6.47
CA LYS A 135 -33.83 -24.53 7.88
C LYS A 135 -32.71 -23.98 8.80
N ILE A 136 -31.47 -24.36 8.53
CA ILE A 136 -30.30 -23.87 9.28
C ILE A 136 -30.19 -22.34 9.15
N GLN A 137 -30.31 -21.79 7.94
CA GLN A 137 -30.28 -20.34 7.70
C GLN A 137 -31.37 -19.58 8.47
N ARG A 138 -32.60 -20.11 8.49
CA ARG A 138 -33.68 -19.54 9.30
C ARG A 138 -33.38 -19.59 10.79
N HIS A 139 -32.76 -20.68 11.25
CA HIS A 139 -32.34 -20.80 12.64
C HIS A 139 -31.24 -19.81 13.00
N ILE A 140 -30.22 -19.67 12.16
CA ILE A 140 -29.16 -18.63 12.29
C ILE A 140 -29.78 -17.24 12.40
N ASN A 141 -30.74 -16.91 11.52
CA ASN A 141 -31.42 -15.61 11.56
C ASN A 141 -32.17 -15.40 12.89
N SER A 142 -32.87 -16.42 13.40
CA SER A 142 -33.53 -16.35 14.70
C SER A 142 -32.56 -16.13 15.87
N LEU A 143 -31.39 -16.79 15.84
CA LEU A 143 -30.32 -16.61 16.84
C LEU A 143 -29.69 -15.23 16.72
N SER A 144 -29.46 -14.75 15.51
CA SER A 144 -28.87 -13.43 15.24
C SER A 144 -29.74 -12.28 15.75
N ILE A 145 -31.07 -12.41 15.63
CA ILE A 145 -32.00 -11.44 16.23
C ILE A 145 -31.84 -11.37 17.74
N LYS A 146 -31.78 -12.53 18.43
CA LYS A 146 -31.59 -12.60 19.89
C LYS A 146 -30.23 -12.08 20.33
N ALA A 147 -29.16 -12.38 19.60
CA ALA A 147 -27.84 -11.82 19.86
C ALA A 147 -27.82 -10.30 19.67
N GLY A 148 -28.58 -9.81 18.66
CA GLY A 148 -28.70 -8.39 18.33
C GLY A 148 -29.30 -7.52 19.46
N ASP A 149 -30.12 -8.11 20.37
CA ASP A 149 -30.68 -7.41 21.53
C ASP A 149 -29.59 -6.94 22.51
N TYR A 150 -28.40 -7.53 22.47
CA TYR A 150 -27.24 -7.17 23.31
C TYR A 150 -26.25 -6.28 22.57
N ALA A 151 -26.31 -6.19 21.26
CA ALA A 151 -25.31 -5.50 20.46
C ALA A 151 -25.46 -3.97 20.55
N ILE A 152 -24.34 -3.25 20.68
CA ILE A 152 -24.23 -1.81 20.49
C ILE A 152 -23.51 -1.59 19.15
N PRO A 153 -24.26 -1.32 18.07
CA PRO A 153 -23.65 -1.15 16.75
C PRO A 153 -22.67 0.02 16.69
N ASN A 154 -21.54 -0.16 16.02
CA ASN A 154 -20.53 0.87 15.75
C ASN A 154 -19.92 1.51 17.01
N GLU A 155 -20.04 0.89 18.20
CA GLU A 155 -19.51 1.48 19.44
C GLU A 155 -17.99 1.69 19.36
N PHE A 156 -17.24 0.77 18.76
CA PHE A 156 -15.80 0.92 18.58
C PHE A 156 -15.46 2.18 17.75
N GLU A 157 -16.12 2.38 16.63
CA GLU A 157 -15.93 3.55 15.76
C GLU A 157 -16.33 4.86 16.45
N ASN A 158 -17.44 4.81 17.19
CA ASN A 158 -17.92 5.96 17.97
C ASN A 158 -16.92 6.35 19.07
N LEU A 159 -16.33 5.37 19.78
CA LEU A 159 -15.31 5.61 20.79
C LEU A 159 -14.04 6.21 20.18
N ILE A 160 -13.55 5.68 19.05
CA ILE A 160 -12.42 6.26 18.33
C ILE A 160 -12.71 7.70 17.97
N SER A 161 -13.89 8.00 17.44
CA SER A 161 -14.30 9.37 17.07
C SER A 161 -14.41 10.32 18.27
N GLN A 162 -14.95 9.86 19.39
CA GLN A 162 -15.05 10.63 20.64
C GLN A 162 -13.68 11.04 21.19
N TYR A 163 -12.65 10.20 21.00
CA TYR A 163 -11.26 10.51 21.35
C TYR A 163 -10.50 11.21 20.23
N GLY A 164 -11.21 11.93 19.34
CA GLY A 164 -10.59 12.73 18.29
C GLY A 164 -9.91 11.91 17.19
N GLY A 165 -10.23 10.61 17.09
CA GLY A 165 -9.77 9.76 16.01
C GLY A 165 -10.43 10.13 14.68
N SER A 166 -9.63 10.16 13.63
CA SER A 166 -10.07 10.40 12.26
C SER A 166 -9.39 9.42 11.31
N ARG A 167 -9.86 9.33 10.08
CA ARG A 167 -9.31 8.44 9.04
C ARG A 167 -9.22 6.98 9.51
N LEU A 168 -10.16 6.56 10.37
CA LEU A 168 -10.26 5.16 10.78
C LEU A 168 -10.53 4.31 9.55
N ASN A 169 -9.63 3.38 9.27
CA ASN A 169 -9.74 2.47 8.14
C ASN A 169 -8.93 1.20 8.40
N ALA A 170 -9.13 0.23 7.52
CA ALA A 170 -8.31 -0.97 7.44
C ALA A 170 -8.18 -1.39 5.98
N TYR A 171 -7.26 -2.28 5.70
CA TYR A 171 -7.18 -2.95 4.41
C TYR A 171 -6.50 -4.31 4.56
N THR A 172 -6.84 -5.20 3.65
CA THR A 172 -6.22 -6.51 3.50
C THR A 172 -5.57 -6.62 2.13
N SER A 173 -4.33 -7.08 2.11
CA SER A 173 -3.63 -7.50 0.88
C SER A 173 -3.46 -9.02 0.84
N PHE A 174 -2.64 -9.51 -0.07
CA PHE A 174 -2.24 -10.91 -0.04
C PHE A 174 -1.29 -11.24 1.13
N ASP A 175 -0.54 -10.27 1.59
CA ASP A 175 0.57 -10.45 2.52
C ASP A 175 0.30 -9.94 3.94
N GLU A 176 -0.62 -8.97 4.09
CA GLU A 176 -0.92 -8.35 5.39
C GLU A 176 -2.38 -7.92 5.52
N THR A 177 -2.79 -7.71 6.76
CA THR A 177 -3.98 -6.97 7.16
C THR A 177 -3.55 -5.82 8.06
N VAL A 178 -4.00 -4.61 7.76
CA VAL A 178 -3.56 -3.38 8.43
C VAL A 178 -4.77 -2.61 8.96
N TYR A 179 -4.69 -2.19 10.22
CA TYR A 179 -5.69 -1.36 10.90
C TYR A 179 -5.05 -0.06 11.29
N HIS A 180 -5.60 1.07 10.87
CA HIS A 180 -4.97 2.36 11.11
C HIS A 180 -5.97 3.51 11.34
N ASN A 181 -5.53 4.53 12.02
CA ASN A 181 -6.21 5.83 12.07
C ASN A 181 -5.27 6.95 12.55
N GLU A 182 -5.70 8.18 12.35
CA GLU A 182 -5.09 9.40 12.89
C GLU A 182 -5.78 9.77 14.21
N PHE A 183 -5.03 10.28 15.18
CA PHE A 183 -5.54 10.76 16.46
C PHE A 183 -4.65 11.86 17.06
N ALA A 184 -5.18 12.58 18.05
CA ALA A 184 -4.41 13.62 18.75
C ALA A 184 -3.54 13.01 19.87
N PRO A 185 -2.29 13.48 20.09
CA PRO A 185 -1.32 12.89 21.02
C PRO A 185 -1.82 12.68 22.45
N GLN A 186 -2.68 13.57 22.95
CA GLN A 186 -3.23 13.47 24.30
C GLN A 186 -4.12 12.23 24.50
N TYR A 187 -4.60 11.60 23.42
CA TYR A 187 -5.45 10.40 23.47
C TYR A 187 -4.70 9.09 23.21
N ILE A 188 -3.36 9.12 23.29
CA ILE A 188 -2.53 7.93 23.05
C ILE A 188 -2.91 6.75 23.97
N VAL A 189 -3.31 7.02 25.22
CA VAL A 189 -3.70 5.96 26.17
C VAL A 189 -4.99 5.29 25.71
N GLN A 190 -5.99 6.07 25.33
CA GLN A 190 -7.30 5.59 24.83
C GLN A 190 -7.10 4.83 23.52
N TRP A 191 -6.30 5.38 22.62
CA TRP A 191 -5.98 4.72 21.34
C TRP A 191 -5.33 3.37 21.55
N CYS A 192 -4.30 3.30 22.40
CA CYS A 192 -3.63 2.04 22.72
C CYS A 192 -4.57 1.04 23.37
N THR A 193 -5.45 1.49 24.28
CA THR A 193 -6.41 0.61 24.94
C THR A 193 -7.42 0.02 23.98
N LEU A 194 -8.06 0.85 23.15
CA LEU A 194 -9.07 0.41 22.19
C LEU A 194 -8.49 -0.52 21.12
N ASN A 195 -7.34 -0.13 20.53
CA ASN A 195 -6.73 -0.91 19.47
C ASN A 195 -6.09 -2.22 19.97
N SER A 196 -5.56 -2.26 21.20
CA SER A 196 -5.08 -3.53 21.76
C SER A 196 -6.25 -4.46 22.13
N ASP A 197 -7.34 -3.92 22.65
CA ASP A 197 -8.48 -4.72 23.12
C ASP A 197 -9.12 -5.53 21.98
N ARG A 198 -9.36 -4.92 20.81
CA ARG A 198 -9.89 -5.64 19.64
C ARG A 198 -8.97 -6.76 19.14
N LEU A 199 -7.65 -6.67 19.40
CA LEU A 199 -6.67 -7.69 19.01
C LEU A 199 -6.51 -8.80 20.07
N ILE A 200 -7.02 -8.58 21.26
CA ILE A 200 -6.98 -9.56 22.37
C ILE A 200 -8.23 -10.42 22.35
N SER A 201 -9.41 -9.82 22.27
CA SER A 201 -10.70 -10.50 22.45
C SER A 201 -11.73 -10.06 21.40
N PRO A 202 -11.48 -10.26 20.10
CA PRO A 202 -12.47 -9.92 19.08
C PRO A 202 -13.69 -10.82 19.19
N VAL A 203 -14.87 -10.25 19.02
CA VAL A 203 -16.15 -10.95 19.06
C VAL A 203 -16.82 -10.90 17.70
N PHE A 204 -17.25 -12.04 17.18
CA PHE A 204 -17.90 -12.17 15.87
C PHE A 204 -19.39 -11.80 15.99
N ARG A 205 -19.62 -10.56 16.35
CA ARG A 205 -20.94 -9.94 16.53
C ARG A 205 -21.48 -9.43 15.22
N LEU A 206 -22.80 -9.45 15.07
CA LEU A 206 -23.51 -8.96 13.86
C LEU A 206 -22.99 -9.61 12.55
N PHE A 207 -22.54 -10.85 12.64
CA PHE A 207 -21.85 -11.58 11.59
C PHE A 207 -22.65 -11.65 10.28
N GLN A 208 -23.98 -11.89 10.35
CA GLN A 208 -24.82 -11.99 9.18
C GLN A 208 -24.89 -10.67 8.41
N GLY A 209 -25.08 -9.55 9.11
CA GLY A 209 -25.12 -8.23 8.46
C GLY A 209 -23.78 -7.89 7.79
N GLU A 210 -22.68 -8.27 8.40
CA GLU A 210 -21.35 -8.05 7.81
C GLU A 210 -21.09 -8.94 6.61
N LEU A 211 -21.63 -10.17 6.61
CA LEU A 211 -21.59 -11.06 5.45
C LEU A 211 -22.33 -10.45 4.24
N GLU A 212 -23.47 -9.83 4.50
CA GLU A 212 -24.23 -9.10 3.47
C GLU A 212 -23.41 -7.91 2.94
N THR A 213 -22.75 -7.15 3.81
CA THR A 213 -21.87 -6.02 3.43
C THR A 213 -20.72 -6.47 2.52
N VAL A 214 -19.99 -7.53 2.89
CA VAL A 214 -18.90 -8.09 2.06
C VAL A 214 -19.44 -8.63 0.72
N TYR A 215 -20.66 -9.18 0.73
CA TYR A 215 -21.30 -9.65 -0.49
C TYR A 215 -21.65 -8.49 -1.44
N GLU A 216 -22.19 -7.39 -0.91
CA GLU A 216 -22.45 -6.18 -1.69
C GLU A 216 -21.17 -5.54 -2.22
N GLU A 217 -20.12 -5.52 -1.42
CA GLU A 217 -18.81 -5.06 -1.86
C GLU A 217 -18.30 -5.90 -3.05
N LYS A 218 -18.43 -7.22 -2.97
CA LYS A 218 -18.10 -8.10 -4.10
C LYS A 218 -18.94 -7.80 -5.33
N ASN A 219 -20.22 -7.52 -5.17
CA ASN A 219 -21.11 -7.14 -6.27
C ASN A 219 -20.66 -5.81 -6.90
N MET A 220 -20.30 -4.81 -6.08
CA MET A 220 -19.76 -3.52 -6.57
C MET A 220 -18.49 -3.71 -7.39
N TYR A 221 -17.57 -4.59 -6.96
CA TYR A 221 -16.41 -4.93 -7.77
C TYR A 221 -16.82 -5.59 -9.09
N SER A 222 -17.83 -6.46 -9.07
CA SER A 222 -18.31 -7.17 -10.26
C SER A 222 -18.97 -6.24 -11.29
N ASP A 223 -19.44 -5.06 -10.87
CA ASP A 223 -19.98 -4.02 -11.77
C ASP A 223 -18.88 -3.34 -12.61
N ASN A 224 -17.61 -3.49 -12.24
CA ASN A 224 -16.50 -3.04 -13.07
C ASN A 224 -16.32 -3.98 -14.27
N PRO A 225 -16.58 -3.52 -15.51
CA PRO A 225 -16.53 -4.38 -16.69
C PRO A 225 -15.14 -4.94 -17.00
N LEU A 226 -14.09 -4.39 -16.42
CA LEU A 226 -12.72 -4.88 -16.59
C LEU A 226 -12.32 -5.92 -15.55
N LEU A 227 -13.06 -6.06 -14.46
CA LEU A 227 -12.71 -6.98 -13.37
C LEU A 227 -12.62 -8.44 -13.83
N PRO A 228 -13.57 -9.00 -14.63
CA PRO A 228 -13.45 -10.38 -15.10
C PRO A 228 -12.18 -10.64 -15.92
N ALA A 229 -11.73 -9.63 -16.67
CA ALA A 229 -10.49 -9.71 -17.43
C ALA A 229 -9.26 -9.69 -16.49
N ALA A 230 -9.27 -8.83 -15.46
CA ALA A 230 -8.23 -8.75 -14.45
C ALA A 230 -8.14 -10.06 -13.63
N GLU A 231 -9.25 -10.61 -13.16
CA GLU A 231 -9.29 -11.90 -12.46
C GLU A 231 -8.82 -13.07 -13.34
N THR A 232 -9.16 -13.03 -14.63
CA THR A 232 -8.69 -14.05 -15.58
C THR A 232 -7.19 -13.95 -15.78
N ALA A 233 -6.66 -12.74 -15.89
CA ALA A 233 -5.22 -12.51 -15.95
C ALA A 233 -4.51 -12.95 -14.66
N GLN A 234 -5.07 -12.64 -13.50
CA GLN A 234 -4.56 -13.07 -12.19
C GLN A 234 -4.49 -14.60 -12.12
N ARG A 235 -5.59 -15.30 -12.39
CA ARG A 235 -5.64 -16.78 -12.41
C ARG A 235 -4.64 -17.39 -13.39
N PHE A 236 -4.44 -16.74 -14.52
CA PHE A 236 -3.48 -17.22 -15.51
C PHE A 236 -2.03 -17.05 -15.04
N LEU A 237 -1.67 -15.86 -14.52
CA LEU A 237 -0.31 -15.52 -14.09
C LEU A 237 0.11 -16.27 -12.84
N PHE A 238 -0.82 -16.51 -11.93
CA PHE A 238 -0.55 -17.09 -10.61
C PHE A 238 -1.05 -18.52 -10.43
N ARG A 239 -1.32 -19.21 -11.53
CA ARG A 239 -1.87 -20.55 -11.53
C ARG A 239 -1.11 -21.50 -10.61
N GLY A 240 -1.83 -22.17 -9.71
CA GLY A 240 -1.27 -23.11 -8.74
C GLY A 240 -0.56 -22.45 -7.57
N THR A 241 -0.72 -21.15 -7.37
CA THR A 241 -0.20 -20.42 -6.22
C THR A 241 -1.34 -19.85 -5.37
N PRO A 242 -1.10 -19.48 -4.11
CA PRO A 242 -2.09 -18.79 -3.27
C PRO A 242 -2.59 -17.45 -3.84
N TYR A 243 -1.86 -16.83 -4.75
CA TYR A 243 -2.23 -15.57 -5.41
C TYR A 243 -3.20 -15.76 -6.58
N GLU A 244 -3.54 -16.99 -6.96
CA GLU A 244 -4.48 -17.30 -8.05
C GLU A 244 -5.91 -16.85 -7.73
N ALA A 245 -6.31 -17.00 -6.48
CA ALA A 245 -7.67 -16.73 -6.03
C ALA A 245 -7.90 -15.24 -5.71
N PRO A 246 -9.13 -14.73 -5.88
CA PRO A 246 -9.46 -13.36 -5.50
C PRO A 246 -9.34 -13.14 -3.99
N LEU A 247 -8.84 -11.97 -3.59
CA LEU A 247 -8.62 -11.60 -2.19
C LEU A 247 -9.93 -11.61 -1.37
N ILE A 248 -11.01 -11.09 -1.94
CA ILE A 248 -12.34 -11.04 -1.31
C ILE A 248 -12.98 -12.43 -1.16
N GLY A 249 -12.38 -13.48 -1.73
CA GLY A 249 -12.91 -14.82 -1.75
C GLY A 249 -13.82 -15.11 -2.92
N THR A 250 -14.14 -16.40 -3.11
CA THR A 250 -15.09 -16.84 -4.13
C THR A 250 -16.54 -16.71 -3.63
N THR A 251 -17.50 -16.64 -4.56
CA THR A 251 -18.92 -16.58 -4.21
C THR A 251 -19.36 -17.80 -3.40
N GLU A 252 -18.83 -18.98 -3.73
CA GLU A 252 -19.12 -20.24 -3.04
C GLU A 252 -18.64 -20.20 -1.59
N GLN A 253 -17.45 -19.67 -1.35
CA GLN A 253 -16.89 -19.53 0.00
C GLN A 253 -17.66 -18.51 0.84
N LEU A 254 -18.00 -17.36 0.27
CA LEU A 254 -18.80 -16.35 0.95
C LEU A 254 -20.21 -16.84 1.31
N LYS A 255 -20.79 -17.77 0.52
CA LYS A 255 -22.08 -18.43 0.85
C LYS A 255 -21.96 -19.51 1.91
N ASN A 256 -20.75 -19.93 2.26
CA ASN A 256 -20.48 -21.00 3.20
C ASN A 256 -19.41 -20.62 4.22
N PRO A 257 -19.54 -19.51 4.96
CA PRO A 257 -18.54 -19.09 5.91
C PRO A 257 -18.45 -20.10 7.07
N GLN A 258 -17.23 -20.35 7.53
CA GLN A 258 -16.97 -21.19 8.69
C GLN A 258 -16.33 -20.35 9.79
N LEU A 259 -17.06 -20.11 10.87
CA LEU A 259 -16.58 -19.27 11.95
C LEU A 259 -15.44 -19.92 12.72
N SER A 260 -15.42 -21.25 12.78
CA SER A 260 -14.30 -22.02 13.34
C SER A 260 -12.99 -21.82 12.58
N GLU A 261 -13.05 -21.71 11.23
CA GLU A 261 -11.89 -21.42 10.40
C GLU A 261 -11.39 -19.98 10.62
N MET A 262 -12.32 -19.02 10.76
CA MET A 262 -11.97 -17.64 11.07
C MET A 262 -11.29 -17.53 12.44
N ARG A 263 -11.79 -18.25 13.43
CA ARG A 263 -11.14 -18.29 14.75
C ARG A 263 -9.76 -18.93 14.69
N ARG A 264 -9.60 -20.01 13.92
CA ARG A 264 -8.30 -20.64 13.68
C ARG A 264 -7.32 -19.68 12.98
N PHE A 265 -7.79 -18.90 12.00
CA PHE A 265 -7.00 -17.87 11.35
C PHE A 265 -6.51 -16.82 12.36
N PHE A 266 -7.41 -16.32 13.21
CA PHE A 266 -7.04 -15.40 14.28
C PHE A 266 -6.02 -16.04 15.24
N ASP A 267 -6.30 -17.26 15.70
CA ASP A 267 -5.44 -17.97 16.63
C ASP A 267 -4.04 -18.26 16.07
N THR A 268 -3.92 -18.38 14.76
CA THR A 268 -2.65 -18.66 14.09
C THR A 268 -1.84 -17.38 13.86
N TYR A 269 -2.48 -16.32 13.38
CA TYR A 269 -1.77 -15.17 12.83
C TYR A 269 -1.78 -13.93 13.72
N TYR A 270 -2.78 -13.76 14.61
CA TYR A 270 -2.87 -12.60 15.50
C TYR A 270 -2.11 -12.84 16.81
N VAL A 271 -0.81 -12.99 16.68
CA VAL A 271 0.13 -13.24 17.80
C VAL A 271 1.26 -12.21 17.74
N GLY A 272 1.82 -11.86 18.91
CA GLY A 272 2.81 -10.79 19.03
C GLY A 272 3.97 -10.91 18.03
N GLY A 273 4.56 -12.08 17.87
CA GLY A 273 5.69 -12.30 16.94
C GLY A 273 5.33 -12.21 15.45
N ASN A 274 4.03 -12.08 15.09
CA ASN A 274 3.56 -11.88 13.73
C ASN A 274 2.98 -10.48 13.49
N MET A 275 3.06 -9.58 14.48
CA MET A 275 2.42 -8.27 14.43
C MET A 275 3.42 -7.15 14.64
N GLY A 276 3.17 -6.02 13.99
CA GLY A 276 3.90 -4.77 14.15
C GLY A 276 2.98 -3.62 14.54
N LEU A 277 3.50 -2.73 15.37
CA LEU A 277 2.87 -1.47 15.71
C LEU A 277 3.74 -0.33 15.17
N ILE A 278 3.14 0.50 14.32
CA ILE A 278 3.82 1.63 13.70
C ILE A 278 3.15 2.91 14.17
N LEU A 279 3.93 3.82 14.75
CA LEU A 279 3.48 5.12 15.24
C LEU A 279 4.31 6.22 14.59
N CYS A 280 3.65 7.12 13.86
CA CYS A 280 4.29 8.26 13.22
C CYS A 280 3.65 9.56 13.71
N GLY A 281 4.45 10.53 14.18
CA GLY A 281 3.95 11.83 14.60
C GLY A 281 4.40 12.25 15.99
N ASP A 282 3.59 13.05 16.67
CA ASP A 282 3.92 13.69 17.95
C ASP A 282 3.83 12.71 19.14
N VAL A 283 4.78 11.79 19.17
CA VAL A 283 4.96 10.79 20.23
C VAL A 283 6.43 10.62 20.56
N LYS A 284 6.74 10.16 21.78
CA LYS A 284 8.09 9.86 22.22
C LYS A 284 8.22 8.37 22.56
N ALA A 285 9.04 7.65 21.82
CA ALA A 285 9.23 6.21 21.94
C ALA A 285 9.61 5.79 23.36
N ASP A 286 10.50 6.54 24.00
CA ASP A 286 11.01 6.24 25.35
C ASP A 286 9.90 6.26 26.41
N THR A 287 8.89 7.13 26.26
CA THR A 287 7.75 7.24 27.19
C THR A 287 6.61 6.27 26.87
N LEU A 288 6.55 5.77 25.62
CA LEU A 288 5.49 4.88 25.17
C LEU A 288 5.65 3.44 25.64
N ARG A 289 6.88 2.95 25.76
CA ARG A 289 7.14 1.54 26.06
C ARG A 289 6.35 0.99 27.25
N PRO A 290 6.31 1.64 28.43
CA PRO A 290 5.52 1.15 29.57
C PRO A 290 4.02 1.08 29.30
N LEU A 291 3.48 2.00 28.48
CA LEU A 291 2.08 2.00 28.08
C LEU A 291 1.81 0.83 27.14
N LEU A 292 2.66 0.65 26.12
CA LEU A 292 2.51 -0.43 25.14
C LEU A 292 2.65 -1.81 25.75
N GLU A 293 3.53 -1.97 26.76
CA GLU A 293 3.63 -3.24 27.52
C GLU A 293 2.33 -3.56 28.28
N ARG A 294 1.63 -2.56 28.83
CA ARG A 294 0.36 -2.75 29.54
C ARG A 294 -0.84 -2.92 28.63
N THR A 295 -0.74 -2.53 27.36
CA THR A 295 -1.83 -2.60 26.36
C THR A 295 -1.52 -3.68 25.33
N PHE A 296 -0.76 -3.41 24.31
CA PHE A 296 -0.38 -4.34 23.24
C PHE A 296 0.45 -5.53 23.72
N GLY A 297 1.22 -5.38 24.81
CA GLY A 297 1.93 -6.50 25.45
C GLY A 297 0.99 -7.60 25.98
N ARG A 298 -0.30 -7.32 26.19
CA ARG A 298 -1.33 -8.30 26.57
C ARG A 298 -1.79 -9.20 25.41
N ILE A 299 -1.50 -8.83 24.17
CA ILE A 299 -1.77 -9.68 23.01
C ILE A 299 -1.03 -10.99 23.20
N ARG A 300 -1.67 -12.11 22.82
CA ARG A 300 -1.10 -13.44 22.95
C ARG A 300 0.32 -13.50 22.38
N ALA A 301 1.26 -13.94 23.18
CA ALA A 301 2.60 -14.26 22.72
C ALA A 301 2.54 -15.44 21.73
N GLY A 302 3.39 -15.43 20.73
CA GLY A 302 3.48 -16.50 19.75
C GLY A 302 4.59 -16.24 18.76
N VAL A 303 5.06 -17.29 18.12
CA VAL A 303 6.06 -17.21 17.03
C VAL A 303 5.33 -16.90 15.73
N ALA A 304 5.93 -16.06 14.91
CA ALA A 304 5.43 -15.81 13.54
C ALA A 304 5.37 -17.15 12.78
N PRO A 305 4.26 -17.44 12.09
CA PRO A 305 4.19 -18.62 11.23
C PRO A 305 5.33 -18.61 10.20
N GLU A 306 5.89 -19.79 9.91
CA GLU A 306 6.93 -19.92 8.90
C GLU A 306 6.37 -19.51 7.54
N ARG A 307 7.03 -18.54 6.90
CA ARG A 307 6.65 -18.04 5.58
C ARG A 307 7.56 -18.65 4.53
N HIS A 308 6.99 -19.50 3.71
CA HIS A 308 7.68 -20.06 2.56
C HIS A 308 7.44 -19.14 1.36
N ARG A 309 8.53 -18.83 0.64
CA ARG A 309 8.42 -18.11 -0.62
C ARG A 309 7.55 -18.89 -1.59
N VAL A 310 6.55 -18.27 -2.13
CA VAL A 310 5.66 -18.89 -3.12
C VAL A 310 6.38 -18.97 -4.48
N PRO A 311 6.63 -20.17 -5.02
CA PRO A 311 7.22 -20.31 -6.35
C PRO A 311 6.23 -19.83 -7.41
N LEU A 312 6.65 -18.86 -8.24
CA LEU A 312 5.86 -18.44 -9.38
C LEU A 312 5.97 -19.47 -10.53
N PRO A 313 4.89 -19.63 -11.31
CA PRO A 313 4.95 -20.36 -12.57
C PRO A 313 6.06 -19.82 -13.49
N ASP A 314 6.63 -20.68 -14.32
CA ASP A 314 7.55 -20.22 -15.36
C ASP A 314 6.76 -19.54 -16.49
N TRP A 315 6.75 -18.24 -16.48
CA TRP A 315 6.01 -17.46 -17.49
C TRP A 315 6.65 -17.54 -18.89
N SER A 316 7.89 -17.98 -19.02
CA SER A 316 8.54 -18.10 -20.33
C SER A 316 7.92 -19.18 -21.22
N ILE A 317 7.19 -20.12 -20.63
CA ILE A 317 6.53 -21.24 -21.32
C ILE A 317 5.01 -21.07 -21.45
N LEU A 318 4.41 -20.06 -20.79
CA LEU A 318 2.97 -19.88 -20.88
C LEU A 318 2.54 -19.30 -22.25
N PRO A 319 1.40 -19.66 -22.83
CA PRO A 319 0.91 -19.09 -24.07
C PRO A 319 0.42 -17.66 -23.90
N THR A 320 0.31 -16.90 -24.98
CA THR A 320 -0.34 -15.60 -24.97
C THR A 320 -1.76 -15.70 -24.45
N LEU A 321 -2.09 -14.94 -23.40
CA LEU A 321 -3.45 -14.83 -22.88
C LEU A 321 -4.27 -13.87 -23.77
N LYS A 322 -5.36 -14.37 -24.35
CA LYS A 322 -6.33 -13.56 -25.10
C LYS A 322 -7.54 -13.30 -24.24
N LEU A 323 -7.83 -12.02 -24.00
CA LEU A 323 -8.98 -11.58 -23.21
C LEU A 323 -9.98 -10.84 -24.08
N LYS A 324 -11.25 -11.14 -23.91
CA LYS A 324 -12.34 -10.37 -24.53
C LYS A 324 -12.67 -9.21 -23.60
N LEU A 325 -12.36 -8.00 -24.04
CA LEU A 325 -12.75 -6.80 -23.31
C LEU A 325 -14.23 -6.47 -23.60
N PRO A 326 -15.01 -6.08 -22.59
CA PRO A 326 -16.42 -5.74 -22.76
C PRO A 326 -16.63 -4.32 -23.33
N ILE A 327 -15.60 -3.71 -23.87
CA ILE A 327 -15.60 -2.36 -24.43
C ILE A 327 -15.52 -2.47 -25.96
N PRO A 328 -16.60 -2.13 -26.71
CA PRO A 328 -16.59 -2.20 -28.16
C PRO A 328 -15.46 -1.37 -28.79
N VAL A 329 -14.88 -1.86 -29.88
CA VAL A 329 -13.81 -1.22 -30.67
C VAL A 329 -12.49 -0.96 -29.95
N VAL A 330 -12.40 -1.21 -28.64
CA VAL A 330 -11.14 -1.06 -27.91
C VAL A 330 -10.31 -2.33 -28.04
N LYS A 331 -9.06 -2.17 -28.47
CA LYS A 331 -8.03 -3.19 -28.44
C LYS A 331 -6.97 -2.75 -27.46
N ALA A 332 -6.50 -3.67 -26.64
CA ALA A 332 -5.36 -3.43 -25.74
C ALA A 332 -4.36 -4.56 -25.89
N GLY A 333 -3.12 -4.29 -25.63
CA GLY A 333 -2.04 -5.27 -25.54
C GLY A 333 -1.14 -4.94 -24.37
N GLY A 334 -0.33 -5.88 -23.93
CA GLY A 334 0.60 -5.63 -22.83
C GLY A 334 1.53 -6.79 -22.57
N TYR A 335 2.45 -6.54 -21.66
CA TYR A 335 3.48 -7.49 -21.21
C TYR A 335 3.54 -7.50 -19.70
N VAL A 336 3.88 -8.66 -19.14
CA VAL A 336 4.14 -8.83 -17.71
C VAL A 336 5.47 -9.54 -17.54
N PHE A 337 6.31 -9.05 -16.64
CA PHE A 337 7.63 -9.56 -16.35
C PHE A 337 7.84 -9.64 -14.83
N ARG A 338 8.85 -10.39 -14.41
CA ARG A 338 9.37 -10.29 -13.05
C ARG A 338 10.26 -9.07 -12.94
N GLY A 339 10.03 -8.25 -11.90
CA GLY A 339 10.94 -7.21 -11.47
C GLY A 339 11.89 -7.70 -10.39
N PRO A 340 12.91 -6.90 -10.04
CA PRO A 340 13.76 -7.16 -8.89
C PRO A 340 12.97 -7.00 -7.59
N GLU A 341 13.23 -7.87 -6.62
CA GLU A 341 12.66 -7.78 -5.27
C GLU A 341 13.03 -6.46 -4.59
N GLU A 342 12.30 -6.06 -3.57
CA GLU A 342 12.43 -4.74 -2.96
C GLU A 342 13.82 -4.48 -2.37
N ARG A 343 14.44 -5.45 -1.68
CA ARG A 343 15.83 -5.35 -1.17
C ARG A 343 16.90 -5.74 -2.20
N ASN A 344 16.53 -6.01 -3.44
CA ASN A 344 17.50 -6.31 -4.49
C ASN A 344 18.37 -5.07 -4.80
N PRO A 345 19.70 -5.21 -4.99
CA PRO A 345 20.56 -4.09 -5.38
C PRO A 345 20.10 -3.32 -6.62
N ASP A 346 19.41 -3.99 -7.55
CA ASP A 346 18.89 -3.40 -8.78
C ASP A 346 17.55 -2.70 -8.62
N ARG A 347 16.95 -2.71 -7.43
CA ARG A 347 15.64 -2.11 -7.18
C ARG A 347 15.56 -0.64 -7.56
N ALA A 348 16.53 0.16 -7.14
CA ALA A 348 16.58 1.59 -7.44
C ALA A 348 16.69 1.86 -8.94
N ALA A 349 17.56 1.13 -9.64
CA ALA A 349 17.72 1.24 -11.09
C ALA A 349 16.44 0.83 -11.83
N PHE A 350 15.75 -0.20 -11.35
CA PHE A 350 14.47 -0.64 -11.87
C PHE A 350 13.39 0.44 -11.70
N MET A 351 13.28 1.07 -10.53
CA MET A 351 12.34 2.17 -10.29
C MET A 351 12.61 3.36 -11.23
N VAL A 352 13.88 3.71 -11.41
CA VAL A 352 14.29 4.74 -12.38
C VAL A 352 13.91 4.35 -13.81
N MET A 353 14.12 3.09 -14.21
CA MET A 353 13.69 2.56 -15.50
C MET A 353 12.17 2.71 -15.71
N VAL A 354 11.36 2.35 -14.72
CA VAL A 354 9.90 2.48 -14.79
C VAL A 354 9.49 3.94 -14.90
N ASN A 355 10.12 4.85 -14.14
CA ASN A 355 9.87 6.29 -14.21
C ASN A 355 10.26 6.90 -15.57
N LEU A 356 11.36 6.44 -16.17
CA LEU A 356 11.75 6.82 -17.53
C LEU A 356 10.77 6.34 -18.59
N LEU A 357 10.03 5.26 -18.36
CA LEU A 357 8.96 4.81 -19.24
C LEU A 357 7.72 5.70 -19.14
N SER A 358 7.28 5.97 -17.91
CA SER A 358 6.15 6.85 -17.64
C SER A 358 6.27 7.45 -16.24
N ASN A 359 5.89 8.71 -16.09
CA ASN A 359 5.98 9.45 -14.85
C ASN A 359 4.81 10.43 -14.67
N LYS A 360 4.67 10.98 -13.46
CA LYS A 360 3.59 11.94 -13.13
C LYS A 360 3.62 13.20 -14.01
N GLN A 361 4.79 13.59 -14.50
CA GLN A 361 4.97 14.75 -15.38
C GLN A 361 4.63 14.44 -16.85
N GLN A 362 4.30 13.19 -17.18
CA GLN A 362 4.01 12.71 -18.54
C GLN A 362 5.16 12.98 -19.54
N THR A 363 6.40 12.89 -19.05
CA THR A 363 7.61 13.11 -19.88
C THR A 363 8.30 11.81 -20.27
N GLY A 364 7.81 10.67 -19.78
CA GLY A 364 8.38 9.36 -20.06
C GLY A 364 8.28 8.96 -21.55
N LEU A 365 9.01 7.92 -21.90
CA LEU A 365 9.08 7.40 -23.26
C LEU A 365 7.72 6.96 -23.80
N LEU A 366 6.92 6.28 -22.97
CA LEU A 366 5.57 5.84 -23.33
C LEU A 366 4.58 7.02 -23.32
N ASP A 367 4.72 7.96 -22.38
CA ASP A 367 3.91 9.17 -22.32
C ASP A 367 4.04 10.01 -23.60
N SER A 368 5.26 10.09 -24.14
CA SER A 368 5.54 10.82 -25.37
C SER A 368 4.75 10.27 -26.57
N LEU A 369 4.51 8.95 -26.60
CA LEU A 369 3.73 8.32 -27.65
C LEU A 369 2.24 8.65 -27.53
N SER A 370 1.73 8.74 -26.32
CA SER A 370 0.35 9.17 -26.05
C SER A 370 0.15 10.63 -26.40
N ARG A 371 1.04 11.52 -25.96
CA ARG A 371 0.99 12.97 -26.27
C ARG A 371 1.09 13.28 -27.77
N THR A 372 1.89 12.51 -28.52
CA THR A 372 2.02 12.67 -29.97
C THR A 372 0.92 11.97 -30.77
N GLY A 373 -0.09 11.41 -30.09
CA GLY A 373 -1.23 10.76 -30.72
C GLY A 373 -0.87 9.47 -31.49
N ARG A 374 0.26 8.86 -31.18
CA ARG A 374 0.65 7.56 -31.76
C ARG A 374 -0.09 6.40 -31.10
N TRP A 375 -0.38 6.54 -29.82
CA TRP A 375 -1.27 5.67 -29.04
C TRP A 375 -2.40 6.48 -28.43
N MET A 376 -3.41 5.77 -27.92
CA MET A 376 -4.41 6.37 -27.05
C MET A 376 -3.89 6.47 -25.62
N ALA A 377 -3.35 5.38 -25.10
CA ALA A 377 -2.77 5.31 -23.76
C ALA A 377 -1.68 4.24 -23.69
N ALA A 378 -0.74 4.43 -22.80
CA ALA A 378 0.19 3.41 -22.33
C ALA A 378 0.44 3.62 -20.84
N MET A 379 0.53 2.52 -20.10
CA MET A 379 0.72 2.56 -18.67
C MET A 379 1.63 1.42 -18.23
N PRO A 380 2.83 1.71 -17.71
CA PRO A 380 3.60 0.73 -16.97
C PRO A 380 2.93 0.47 -15.64
N LEU A 381 3.00 -0.76 -15.17
CA LEU A 381 2.54 -1.22 -13.89
C LEU A 381 3.71 -1.87 -13.16
N SER A 382 3.91 -1.48 -11.92
CA SER A 382 4.77 -2.20 -11.00
C SER A 382 3.96 -2.50 -9.75
N TYR A 383 3.98 -3.74 -9.33
CA TYR A 383 3.27 -4.19 -8.14
C TYR A 383 4.17 -5.10 -7.32
N ASP A 384 4.32 -4.77 -6.04
CA ASP A 384 5.12 -5.52 -5.10
C ASP A 384 4.23 -6.46 -4.30
N PHE A 385 4.61 -7.72 -4.27
CA PHE A 385 4.14 -8.73 -3.34
C PHE A 385 5.26 -8.98 -2.33
N GLY A 386 4.95 -9.54 -1.18
CA GLY A 386 6.00 -9.85 -0.21
C GLY A 386 7.09 -10.80 -0.75
N ASP A 387 6.75 -11.62 -1.74
CA ASP A 387 7.67 -12.61 -2.29
C ASP A 387 8.36 -12.17 -3.60
N TYR A 388 7.82 -11.20 -4.33
CA TYR A 388 8.34 -10.76 -5.62
C TYR A 388 7.69 -9.48 -6.15
N THR A 389 8.35 -8.85 -7.14
CA THR A 389 7.82 -7.70 -7.87
C THR A 389 7.33 -8.14 -9.25
N LEU A 390 6.14 -7.68 -9.64
CA LEU A 390 5.67 -7.69 -11.01
C LEU A 390 6.02 -6.38 -11.71
N PHE A 391 6.46 -6.48 -12.93
CA PHE A 391 6.54 -5.36 -13.86
C PHE A 391 5.68 -5.66 -15.08
N GLY A 392 4.80 -4.74 -15.42
CA GLY A 392 3.97 -4.85 -16.60
C GLY A 392 3.92 -3.54 -17.36
N ALA A 393 3.50 -3.60 -18.61
CA ALA A 393 3.15 -2.42 -19.38
C ALA A 393 2.01 -2.76 -20.32
N GLY A 394 0.93 -2.00 -20.19
CA GLY A 394 -0.23 -2.06 -21.09
C GLY A 394 -0.23 -0.91 -22.07
N PHE A 395 -0.77 -1.13 -23.26
CA PHE A 395 -0.95 -0.08 -24.27
C PHE A 395 -2.27 -0.25 -25.03
N VAL A 396 -2.89 0.87 -25.34
CA VAL A 396 -4.10 0.98 -26.14
C VAL A 396 -3.76 1.71 -27.44
N PRO A 397 -3.88 1.04 -28.60
CA PRO A 397 -3.69 1.69 -29.89
C PRO A 397 -4.72 2.81 -30.10
N LYS A 398 -4.48 3.63 -31.12
CA LYS A 398 -5.41 4.69 -31.50
C LYS A 398 -6.78 4.13 -31.89
N ILE A 399 -7.85 4.67 -31.34
CA ILE A 399 -9.23 4.28 -31.68
C ILE A 399 -9.77 5.23 -32.75
N PRO A 400 -10.55 4.71 -33.73
CA PRO A 400 -10.98 3.34 -33.93
C PRO A 400 -10.04 2.47 -34.78
N PHE A 401 -9.05 3.03 -35.47
CA PHE A 401 -8.29 2.36 -36.53
C PHE A 401 -6.86 1.95 -36.14
N GLY A 402 -6.54 1.94 -34.85
CA GLY A 402 -5.22 1.57 -34.36
C GLY A 402 -4.90 0.08 -34.51
N SER A 403 -3.65 -0.23 -34.88
CA SER A 403 -3.15 -1.60 -35.00
C SER A 403 -2.37 -1.99 -33.76
N LEU A 404 -2.76 -3.12 -33.11
CA LEU A 404 -1.99 -3.71 -32.00
C LEU A 404 -0.55 -3.99 -32.43
N LYS A 405 -0.32 -4.56 -33.62
CA LYS A 405 1.02 -4.86 -34.13
C LYS A 405 1.89 -3.58 -34.27
N LYS A 406 1.30 -2.44 -34.64
CA LYS A 406 2.02 -1.17 -34.70
C LYS A 406 2.33 -0.64 -33.29
N ALA A 407 1.38 -0.72 -32.36
CA ALA A 407 1.56 -0.31 -30.98
C ALA A 407 2.62 -1.15 -30.29
N ASP A 408 2.57 -2.46 -30.47
CA ASP A 408 3.56 -3.41 -30.00
C ASP A 408 4.98 -3.03 -30.46
N ARG A 409 5.18 -2.80 -31.75
CA ARG A 409 6.47 -2.35 -32.28
C ARG A 409 6.94 -1.04 -31.63
N LEU A 410 6.07 -0.10 -31.41
CA LEU A 410 6.39 1.17 -30.76
C LEU A 410 6.81 0.96 -29.30
N PHE A 411 6.15 0.04 -28.59
CA PHE A 411 6.53 -0.33 -27.23
C PHE A 411 7.97 -0.86 -27.18
N TRP A 412 8.29 -1.85 -27.99
CA TRP A 412 9.63 -2.45 -28.03
C TRP A 412 10.71 -1.47 -28.49
N GLN A 413 10.36 -0.50 -29.32
CA GLN A 413 11.28 0.59 -29.66
C GLN A 413 11.65 1.43 -28.42
N GLN A 414 10.71 1.67 -27.49
CA GLN A 414 11.03 2.41 -26.26
C GLN A 414 11.87 1.57 -25.30
N ILE A 415 11.52 0.30 -25.11
CA ILE A 415 12.34 -0.63 -24.32
C ILE A 415 13.76 -0.74 -24.89
N SER A 416 13.91 -0.80 -26.23
CA SER A 416 15.22 -0.83 -26.89
C SER A 416 16.05 0.42 -26.60
N LYS A 417 15.46 1.60 -26.48
CA LYS A 417 16.20 2.82 -26.09
C LYS A 417 16.80 2.69 -24.68
N LEU A 418 16.03 2.17 -23.73
CA LEU A 418 16.53 1.92 -22.37
C LEU A 418 17.68 0.91 -22.37
N ARG A 419 17.53 -0.21 -23.10
CA ARG A 419 18.52 -1.25 -23.20
C ARG A 419 19.84 -0.81 -23.84
N ASN A 420 19.80 0.20 -24.69
CA ASN A 420 20.95 0.73 -25.44
C ASN A 420 21.45 2.07 -24.90
N GLY A 421 20.98 2.51 -23.72
CA GLY A 421 21.40 3.76 -23.11
C GLY A 421 21.02 5.04 -23.94
N GLN A 422 20.04 4.93 -24.84
CA GLN A 422 19.61 6.03 -25.70
C GLN A 422 18.65 6.96 -24.99
N ILE A 423 19.05 7.41 -23.80
CA ILE A 423 18.31 8.31 -22.91
C ILE A 423 19.16 9.54 -22.65
N ALA A 424 18.56 10.72 -22.76
CA ALA A 424 19.27 11.96 -22.44
C ALA A 424 19.70 11.96 -20.95
N PRO A 425 20.94 12.36 -20.62
CA PRO A 425 21.40 12.40 -19.24
C PRO A 425 20.48 13.21 -18.32
N GLN A 426 19.90 14.28 -18.82
CA GLN A 426 18.95 15.13 -18.10
C GLN A 426 17.66 14.38 -17.72
N ALA A 427 17.21 13.43 -18.57
CA ALA A 427 16.02 12.63 -18.27
C ALA A 427 16.30 11.62 -17.14
N LEU A 428 17.50 11.04 -17.10
CA LEU A 428 17.92 10.17 -16.03
C LEU A 428 17.93 10.93 -14.69
N GLU A 429 18.58 12.10 -14.65
CA GLU A 429 18.63 12.90 -13.41
C GLU A 429 17.24 13.39 -13.01
N ALA A 430 16.38 13.78 -13.94
CA ALA A 430 15.00 14.17 -13.65
C ALA A 430 14.20 12.99 -13.02
N ALA A 431 14.35 11.79 -13.55
CA ALA A 431 13.69 10.59 -13.00
C ALA A 431 14.18 10.26 -11.59
N LYS A 432 15.48 10.35 -11.33
CA LYS A 432 16.05 10.17 -9.98
C LYS A 432 15.51 11.21 -9.00
N TRP A 433 15.51 12.50 -9.39
CA TRP A 433 15.01 13.59 -8.56
C TRP A 433 13.50 13.47 -8.27
N GLU A 434 12.70 13.04 -9.23
CA GLU A 434 11.27 12.83 -9.01
C GLU A 434 11.02 11.73 -7.96
N LEU A 435 11.75 10.61 -8.05
CA LEU A 435 11.64 9.52 -7.10
C LEU A 435 12.13 9.92 -5.70
N LEU A 436 13.30 10.56 -5.60
CA LEU A 436 13.84 11.06 -4.33
C LEU A 436 12.89 12.06 -3.67
N ARG A 437 12.39 13.03 -4.44
CA ARG A 437 11.42 14.00 -3.93
C ARG A 437 10.12 13.35 -3.46
N THR A 438 9.70 12.26 -4.10
CA THR A 438 8.53 11.51 -3.64
C THR A 438 8.79 10.86 -2.29
N LEU A 439 9.95 10.24 -2.09
CA LEU A 439 10.34 9.67 -0.79
C LEU A 439 10.49 10.75 0.29
N GLU A 440 11.15 11.88 -0.02
CA GLU A 440 11.28 12.99 0.93
C GLU A 440 9.92 13.54 1.36
N LYS A 441 9.04 13.82 0.38
CA LYS A 441 7.68 14.30 0.67
C LYS A 441 6.87 13.31 1.49
N ASN A 442 7.01 12.02 1.21
CA ASN A 442 6.35 10.98 1.99
C ASN A 442 6.89 10.96 3.42
N GLY A 443 8.19 11.21 3.61
CA GLY A 443 8.81 11.29 4.94
C GLY A 443 8.34 12.48 5.79
N GLU A 444 7.87 13.56 5.17
CA GLU A 444 7.35 14.76 5.85
C GLU A 444 5.90 14.63 6.32
N ASP A 445 5.15 13.65 5.82
CA ASP A 445 3.75 13.41 6.16
C ASP A 445 3.61 12.13 6.98
N ALA A 446 3.07 12.22 8.18
CA ALA A 446 2.95 11.09 9.11
C ALA A 446 2.21 9.89 8.49
N ILE A 447 1.19 10.13 7.65
CA ILE A 447 0.43 9.07 6.97
C ILE A 447 1.28 8.39 5.92
N HIS A 448 1.95 9.16 5.05
CA HIS A 448 2.80 8.59 4.00
C HIS A 448 4.01 7.86 4.60
N ARG A 449 4.62 8.45 5.64
CA ARG A 449 5.71 7.81 6.40
C ARG A 449 5.26 6.49 7.04
N SER A 450 4.06 6.49 7.64
CA SER A 450 3.49 5.27 8.19
C SER A 450 3.28 4.21 7.12
N ASN A 451 2.73 4.56 5.96
CA ASN A 451 2.51 3.61 4.86
C ASN A 451 3.81 3.00 4.35
N GLU A 452 4.89 3.78 4.25
CA GLU A 452 6.21 3.26 3.88
C GLU A 452 6.75 2.26 4.93
N LEU A 453 6.59 2.59 6.22
CA LEU A 453 7.00 1.70 7.30
C LEU A 453 6.11 0.46 7.41
N VAL A 454 4.82 0.59 7.18
CA VAL A 454 3.88 -0.54 7.08
C VAL A 454 4.33 -1.50 5.98
N ASN A 455 4.59 -1.00 4.78
CA ASN A 455 5.09 -1.82 3.67
C ASN A 455 6.43 -2.49 4.03
N ALA A 456 7.35 -1.71 4.59
CA ALA A 456 8.66 -2.23 5.00
C ALA A 456 8.54 -3.32 6.08
N TYR A 457 7.63 -3.16 7.04
CA TYR A 457 7.37 -4.18 8.05
C TYR A 457 6.72 -5.44 7.47
N SER A 458 5.67 -5.27 6.66
CA SER A 458 4.92 -6.38 6.04
C SER A 458 5.82 -7.26 5.19
N HIS A 459 6.70 -6.64 4.39
CA HIS A 459 7.63 -7.32 3.50
C HIS A 459 9.00 -7.64 4.15
N GLN A 460 9.13 -7.43 5.45
CA GLN A 460 10.34 -7.73 6.24
C GLN A 460 11.60 -7.03 5.72
N LEU A 461 11.45 -5.79 5.25
CA LEU A 461 12.54 -5.00 4.67
C LEU A 461 13.41 -4.26 5.71
N GLY A 462 12.94 -4.15 6.97
CA GLY A 462 13.59 -3.35 8.01
C GLY A 462 13.15 -1.89 7.99
N SER A 463 13.27 -1.25 9.16
CA SER A 463 12.85 0.15 9.36
C SER A 463 13.72 1.17 8.61
N ASP A 464 14.92 0.75 8.20
CA ASP A 464 15.90 1.53 7.42
C ASP A 464 15.63 1.52 5.89
N TYR A 465 14.66 0.76 5.43
CA TYR A 465 14.43 0.55 3.99
C TYR A 465 14.21 1.84 3.19
N PRO A 466 13.43 2.82 3.63
CA PRO A 466 13.28 4.08 2.89
C PRO A 466 14.59 4.83 2.70
N ASP A 467 15.43 4.88 3.74
CA ASP A 467 16.73 5.56 3.69
C ASP A 467 17.72 4.80 2.78
N TRP A 468 17.74 3.47 2.90
CA TRP A 468 18.52 2.59 2.01
C TRP A 468 18.11 2.79 0.54
N LEU A 469 16.82 2.87 0.25
CA LEU A 469 16.31 3.07 -1.11
C LEU A 469 16.70 4.44 -1.66
N ALA A 470 16.59 5.50 -0.83
CA ALA A 470 17.00 6.85 -1.21
C ALA A 470 18.49 6.93 -1.57
N ASP A 471 19.36 6.29 -0.76
CA ASP A 471 20.79 6.24 -1.04
C ASP A 471 21.11 5.49 -2.33
N ARG A 472 20.40 4.39 -2.59
CA ARG A 472 20.55 3.65 -3.86
C ARG A 472 20.09 4.46 -5.07
N LEU A 473 18.96 5.19 -4.96
CA LEU A 473 18.46 6.05 -6.04
C LEU A 473 19.46 7.15 -6.42
N ARG A 474 20.14 7.75 -5.43
CA ARG A 474 21.19 8.76 -5.70
C ARG A 474 22.33 8.21 -6.56
N GLN A 475 22.66 6.94 -6.38
CA GLN A 475 23.80 6.28 -7.04
C GLN A 475 23.50 5.70 -8.42
N VAL A 476 22.22 5.63 -8.84
CA VAL A 476 21.82 5.02 -10.12
C VAL A 476 22.50 5.72 -11.30
N THR A 477 23.12 4.91 -12.15
CA THR A 477 23.76 5.34 -13.41
C THR A 477 22.98 4.84 -14.63
N MET A 478 23.29 5.36 -15.82
CA MET A 478 22.71 4.85 -17.07
C MET A 478 23.05 3.38 -17.30
N ALA A 479 24.27 2.95 -16.96
CA ALA A 479 24.69 1.56 -17.09
C ALA A 479 23.85 0.61 -16.22
N ASP A 480 23.39 1.08 -15.04
CA ASP A 480 22.49 0.33 -14.19
C ASP A 480 21.11 0.19 -14.83
N VAL A 481 20.58 1.26 -15.42
CA VAL A 481 19.30 1.25 -16.14
C VAL A 481 19.38 0.30 -17.35
N GLU A 482 20.47 0.35 -18.13
CA GLU A 482 20.69 -0.59 -19.23
C GLU A 482 20.71 -2.05 -18.74
N ARG A 483 21.42 -2.30 -17.66
CA ARG A 483 21.55 -3.65 -17.07
C ARG A 483 20.19 -4.22 -16.68
N VAL A 484 19.36 -3.44 -15.96
CA VAL A 484 18.03 -3.88 -15.52
C VAL A 484 17.02 -3.96 -16.67
N ALA A 485 17.23 -3.23 -17.76
CA ALA A 485 16.39 -3.29 -18.94
C ALA A 485 16.68 -4.48 -19.87
N ARG A 486 17.90 -5.06 -19.81
CA ARG A 486 18.35 -6.16 -20.70
C ARG A 486 17.47 -7.41 -20.67
N PRO A 487 16.93 -7.88 -19.52
CA PRO A 487 16.07 -9.06 -19.47
C PRO A 487 14.74 -8.90 -20.23
N TYR A 488 14.24 -7.67 -20.38
CA TYR A 488 12.97 -7.42 -21.03
C TYR A 488 13.12 -7.44 -22.54
N LYS A 489 12.72 -8.56 -23.16
CA LYS A 489 12.87 -8.83 -24.60
C LYS A 489 11.54 -9.16 -25.23
N GLU A 490 11.44 -8.89 -26.56
CA GLU A 490 10.31 -9.30 -27.38
C GLU A 490 10.14 -10.83 -27.32
N GLY A 491 8.90 -11.30 -27.20
CA GLY A 491 8.58 -12.72 -27.16
C GLY A 491 8.30 -13.33 -25.78
N VAL A 492 8.44 -12.55 -24.71
CA VAL A 492 8.09 -12.98 -23.35
C VAL A 492 6.81 -12.26 -22.94
N TRP A 493 5.62 -12.89 -23.16
CA TRP A 493 4.28 -12.52 -22.67
C TRP A 493 3.54 -11.34 -23.33
N ALA A 494 2.44 -11.65 -23.95
CA ALA A 494 1.47 -10.66 -24.40
C ALA A 494 0.08 -10.98 -23.85
N LEU A 495 -0.56 -9.99 -23.23
CA LEU A 495 -2.01 -9.92 -23.07
C LEU A 495 -2.55 -9.22 -24.33
N SER A 496 -3.41 -9.85 -25.09
CA SER A 496 -4.04 -9.24 -26.28
C SER A 496 -5.53 -9.46 -26.32
#